data_8234a804aa902e85f860e8be9f4bd48a
#
_entry.id   8234a804aa902e85f860e8be9f4bd48a
#
_cell.length_a   1.000
_cell.length_b   1.000
_cell.length_c   1.000
_cell.angle_alpha   90.00
_cell.angle_beta   90.00
_cell.angle_gamma   90.00
#
_symmetry.space_group_name_H-M   'P 1'
#
loop_
_entity.id
_entity.type
_entity.pdbx_description
1 polymer ?
#
loop_
_entity_poly.entity_id
_entity_poly.type
_entity_poly.pdbx_seq_one_letter_code
_entity_poly.pdbx_strand_id
1 'polypeptide(L)'
;MDIKIPYTPRKHQAFLHNKISKHRWSVLVCHRRFGKTVCMINHLIRSALLSKNKNPRYAYISPTFKQSKSIAWDYMKQFTAKIPYTKFNETELRVDLPNGSRITLLGSENSDGLRGIYLDGCVIDEYANVNDKLFPEIIRPALSDRKGYCVFIGTPQGMNNNFYELY
;
A
#
# COMPACT_ATOMS: atom_id res chain seq x y z
N MET A 1 -21.32 -4.86 12.88
CA MET A 1 -21.49 -3.55 12.20
C MET A 1 -21.04 -3.71 10.76
N ASP A 2 -21.94 -3.57 9.81
CA ASP A 2 -21.58 -3.68 8.38
C ASP A 2 -20.97 -2.36 7.89
N ILE A 3 -19.68 -2.40 7.62
CA ILE A 3 -18.93 -1.25 7.09
C ILE A 3 -19.01 -1.30 5.56
N LYS A 4 -19.72 -0.36 4.96
CA LYS A 4 -19.81 -0.23 3.51
C LYS A 4 -18.82 0.82 3.00
N ILE A 5 -17.75 0.37 2.36
CA ILE A 5 -16.80 1.26 1.68
C ILE A 5 -17.39 1.66 0.32
N PRO A 6 -17.34 2.95 -0.08
CA PRO A 6 -17.88 3.42 -1.37
C PRO A 6 -16.92 3.07 -2.53
N TYR A 7 -16.62 1.78 -2.67
CA TYR A 7 -15.75 1.25 -3.71
C TYR A 7 -16.37 0.02 -4.36
N THR A 8 -16.54 0.08 -5.66
CA THR A 8 -16.95 -1.07 -6.47
C THR A 8 -15.82 -1.41 -7.43
N PRO A 9 -15.10 -2.53 -7.22
CA PRO A 9 -14.00 -2.89 -8.09
C PRO A 9 -14.50 -3.23 -9.51
N ARG A 10 -13.79 -2.74 -10.52
CA ARG A 10 -13.97 -3.21 -11.90
C ARG A 10 -13.54 -4.68 -12.00
N LYS A 11 -13.99 -5.39 -13.03
CA LYS A 11 -13.72 -6.83 -13.22
C LYS A 11 -12.23 -7.20 -13.02
N HIS A 12 -11.31 -6.44 -13.61
CA HIS A 12 -9.87 -6.69 -13.44
C HIS A 12 -9.34 -6.33 -12.05
N GLN A 13 -9.91 -5.32 -11.39
CA GLN A 13 -9.53 -4.98 -10.03
C GLN A 13 -9.99 -6.06 -9.05
N ALA A 14 -11.19 -6.60 -9.22
CA ALA A 14 -11.69 -7.73 -8.44
C ALA A 14 -10.78 -8.98 -8.61
N PHE A 15 -10.36 -9.26 -9.84
CA PHE A 15 -9.40 -10.31 -10.13
C PHE A 15 -8.07 -10.09 -9.41
N LEU A 16 -7.52 -8.86 -9.44
CA LEU A 16 -6.28 -8.52 -8.74
C LEU A 16 -6.41 -8.69 -7.24
N HIS A 17 -7.49 -8.21 -6.61
CA HIS A 17 -7.72 -8.40 -5.17
C HIS A 17 -7.67 -9.88 -4.78
N ASN A 18 -8.31 -10.74 -5.57
CA ASN A 18 -8.30 -12.18 -5.31
C ASN A 18 -6.90 -12.78 -5.46
N LYS A 19 -6.14 -12.38 -6.50
CA LYS A 19 -4.79 -12.89 -6.73
C LYS A 19 -3.82 -12.42 -5.65
N ILE A 20 -3.78 -11.13 -5.34
CA ILE A 20 -2.90 -10.56 -4.30
C ILE A 20 -3.14 -11.23 -2.95
N SER A 21 -4.39 -11.48 -2.59
CA SER A 21 -4.74 -12.12 -1.29
C SER A 21 -4.19 -13.54 -1.14
N LYS A 22 -3.73 -14.17 -2.21
CA LYS A 22 -3.19 -15.55 -2.22
C LYS A 22 -1.66 -15.60 -2.29
N HIS A 23 -1.01 -14.46 -2.46
CA HIS A 23 0.44 -14.39 -2.66
C HIS A 23 1.07 -13.39 -1.70
N ARG A 24 2.22 -13.75 -1.15
CA ARG A 24 2.99 -12.84 -0.29
C ARG A 24 3.66 -11.71 -1.07
N TRP A 25 4.13 -12.01 -2.25
CA TRP A 25 4.76 -11.06 -3.16
C TRP A 25 3.99 -11.02 -4.47
N SER A 26 3.65 -9.82 -4.93
CA SER A 26 2.92 -9.62 -6.17
C SER A 26 3.52 -8.47 -6.97
N VAL A 27 3.79 -8.71 -8.24
CA VAL A 27 4.28 -7.69 -9.18
C VAL A 27 3.17 -7.38 -10.18
N LEU A 28 2.75 -6.12 -10.25
CA LEU A 28 1.65 -5.67 -11.10
C LEU A 28 2.14 -4.64 -12.11
N VAL A 29 2.29 -5.06 -13.34
CA VAL A 29 2.60 -4.19 -14.47
C VAL A 29 1.29 -3.75 -15.11
N CYS A 30 0.93 -2.50 -14.92
CA CYS A 30 -0.37 -1.97 -15.34
C CYS A 30 -0.23 -0.73 -16.20
N HIS A 31 -1.10 -0.57 -17.20
CA HIS A 31 -1.18 0.64 -18.00
C HIS A 31 -1.58 1.87 -17.17
N ARG A 32 -1.26 3.05 -17.69
CA ARG A 32 -1.87 4.30 -17.21
C ARG A 32 -3.40 4.19 -17.31
N ARG A 33 -4.13 4.85 -16.40
CA ARG A 33 -5.60 4.83 -16.29
C ARG A 33 -6.24 3.48 -15.90
N PHE A 34 -5.45 2.48 -15.54
CA PHE A 34 -5.98 1.22 -14.99
C PHE A 34 -6.75 1.44 -13.67
N GLY A 35 -6.45 2.50 -12.95
CA GLY A 35 -6.96 2.75 -11.59
C GLY A 35 -6.16 2.00 -10.53
N LYS A 36 -4.84 1.85 -10.73
CA LYS A 36 -3.90 1.17 -9.81
C LYS A 36 -3.99 1.70 -8.39
N THR A 37 -3.88 3.01 -8.24
CA THR A 37 -3.88 3.68 -6.94
C THR A 37 -5.16 3.39 -6.16
N VAL A 38 -6.32 3.60 -6.79
CA VAL A 38 -7.63 3.32 -6.18
C VAL A 38 -7.76 1.85 -5.78
N CYS A 39 -7.34 0.93 -6.66
CA CYS A 39 -7.37 -0.50 -6.39
C CYS A 39 -6.48 -0.85 -5.19
N MET A 40 -5.25 -0.36 -5.14
CA MET A 40 -4.30 -0.68 -4.08
C MET A 40 -4.65 -0.03 -2.74
N ILE A 41 -5.13 1.20 -2.74
CA ILE A 41 -5.65 1.86 -1.53
C ILE A 41 -6.79 1.02 -0.92
N ASN A 42 -7.75 0.60 -1.74
CA ASN A 42 -8.85 -0.23 -1.25
C ASN A 42 -8.41 -1.65 -0.85
N HIS A 43 -7.36 -2.18 -1.47
CA HIS A 43 -6.76 -3.44 -1.02
C HIS A 43 -6.16 -3.32 0.38
N LEU A 44 -5.40 -2.25 0.65
CA LEU A 44 -4.86 -1.98 1.99
C LEU A 44 -5.97 -1.77 3.03
N ILE A 45 -7.00 -0.99 2.71
CA ILE A 45 -8.14 -0.75 3.61
C ILE A 45 -8.84 -2.08 3.95
N ARG A 46 -9.11 -2.91 2.94
CA ARG A 46 -9.70 -4.24 3.14
C ARG A 46 -8.83 -5.12 4.02
N SER A 47 -7.53 -5.18 3.73
CA SER A 47 -6.57 -5.97 4.52
C SER A 47 -6.52 -5.49 5.97
N ALA A 48 -6.49 -4.18 6.18
CA ALA A 48 -6.48 -3.58 7.51
C ALA A 48 -7.74 -3.90 8.32
N LEU A 49 -8.92 -3.80 7.70
CA LEU A 49 -10.20 -4.10 8.36
C LEU A 49 -10.38 -5.58 8.69
N LEU A 50 -9.87 -6.48 7.84
CA LEU A 50 -9.99 -7.92 8.02
C LEU A 50 -8.87 -8.54 8.84
N SER A 51 -7.85 -7.77 9.20
CA SER A 51 -6.71 -8.28 9.95
C SER A 51 -7.11 -8.76 11.34
N LYS A 52 -6.61 -9.94 11.71
CA LYS A 52 -6.75 -10.52 13.05
C LYS A 52 -5.53 -10.27 13.94
N ASN A 53 -4.48 -9.65 13.39
CA ASN A 53 -3.27 -9.32 14.13
C ASN A 53 -3.54 -8.19 15.12
N LYS A 54 -2.82 -8.16 16.21
CA LYS A 54 -2.86 -7.05 17.17
C LYS A 54 -2.14 -5.85 16.58
N ASN A 55 -2.81 -4.69 16.56
CA ASN A 55 -2.26 -3.42 16.04
C ASN A 55 -1.61 -3.55 14.66
N PRO A 56 -2.33 -4.02 13.63
CA PRO A 56 -1.72 -4.25 12.32
C PRO A 56 -1.32 -2.93 11.65
N ARG A 57 -0.24 -2.98 10.88
CA ARG A 57 0.37 -1.82 10.20
C ARG A 57 0.49 -2.07 8.71
N TYR A 58 0.02 -1.12 7.95
CA TYR A 58 0.04 -1.14 6.49
C TYR A 58 0.67 0.14 5.96
N ALA A 59 1.31 0.05 4.81
CA ALA A 59 1.95 1.19 4.18
C ALA A 59 1.63 1.28 2.68
N TYR A 60 1.42 2.50 2.20
CA TYR A 60 1.47 2.85 0.78
C TYR A 60 2.71 3.70 0.55
N ILE A 61 3.64 3.21 -0.26
CA ILE A 61 4.96 3.82 -0.43
C ILE A 61 5.07 4.32 -1.87
N SER A 62 5.38 5.60 -2.03
CA SER A 62 5.68 6.25 -3.32
C SER A 62 7.14 6.66 -3.36
N PRO A 63 7.71 7.01 -4.53
CA PRO A 63 9.07 7.52 -4.62
C PRO A 63 9.33 8.71 -3.68
N THR A 64 8.36 9.63 -3.55
CA THR A 64 8.44 10.76 -2.61
C THR A 64 7.18 10.90 -1.76
N PHE A 65 7.34 11.47 -0.57
CA PHE A 65 6.23 11.79 0.33
C PHE A 65 5.22 12.75 -0.31
N LYS A 66 5.72 13.73 -1.08
CA LYS A 66 4.88 14.65 -1.85
C LYS A 66 3.98 13.92 -2.85
N GLN A 67 4.51 12.90 -3.53
CA GLN A 67 3.73 12.07 -4.44
C GLN A 67 2.67 11.25 -3.69
N SER A 68 3.02 10.63 -2.57
CA SER A 68 2.04 9.93 -1.72
C SER A 68 0.90 10.86 -1.31
N LYS A 69 1.21 12.10 -0.91
CA LYS A 69 0.21 13.10 -0.52
C LYS A 69 -0.68 13.50 -1.69
N SER A 70 -0.11 13.84 -2.83
CA SER A 70 -0.87 14.35 -3.98
C SER A 70 -1.68 13.30 -4.73
N ILE A 71 -1.27 12.02 -4.69
CA ILE A 71 -1.88 10.95 -5.49
C ILE A 71 -2.81 10.08 -4.65
N ALA A 72 -2.40 9.72 -3.44
CA ALA A 72 -3.04 8.65 -2.67
C ALA A 72 -3.82 9.15 -1.44
N TRP A 73 -3.46 10.29 -0.84
CA TRP A 73 -4.04 10.72 0.43
C TRP A 73 -5.53 11.04 0.35
N ASP A 74 -5.96 11.74 -0.70
CA ASP A 74 -7.39 12.07 -0.87
C ASP A 74 -8.23 10.81 -1.10
N TYR A 75 -7.73 9.83 -1.86
CA TYR A 75 -8.39 8.53 -2.00
C TYR A 75 -8.46 7.79 -0.67
N MET A 76 -7.40 7.80 0.12
CA MET A 76 -7.38 7.17 1.44
C MET A 76 -8.48 7.76 2.33
N LYS A 77 -8.57 9.08 2.41
CA LYS A 77 -9.63 9.78 3.17
C LYS A 77 -11.03 9.47 2.61
N GLN A 78 -11.20 9.56 1.30
CA GLN A 78 -12.49 9.31 0.64
C GLN A 78 -13.05 7.92 0.96
N PHE A 79 -12.21 6.88 0.89
CA PHE A 79 -12.66 5.51 1.10
C PHE A 79 -12.77 5.09 2.57
N THR A 80 -12.16 5.83 3.48
CA THR A 80 -12.23 5.55 4.94
C THR A 80 -13.15 6.49 5.70
N ALA A 81 -13.60 7.60 5.11
CA ALA A 81 -14.41 8.62 5.78
C ALA A 81 -15.72 8.10 6.41
N LYS A 82 -16.32 7.07 5.83
CA LYS A 82 -17.57 6.47 6.34
C LYS A 82 -17.34 5.36 7.37
N ILE A 83 -16.11 5.03 7.69
CA ILE A 83 -15.79 4.05 8.72
C ILE A 83 -15.87 4.77 10.07
N PRO A 84 -16.78 4.37 10.98
CA PRO A 84 -16.92 5.03 12.28
C PRO A 84 -15.61 5.00 13.07
N TYR A 85 -15.37 6.06 13.86
CA TYR A 85 -14.19 6.21 14.72
C TYR A 85 -12.83 6.22 14.01
N THR A 86 -12.81 6.40 12.69
CA THR A 86 -11.57 6.60 11.94
C THR A 86 -10.93 7.93 12.31
N LYS A 87 -9.62 7.92 12.55
CA LYS A 87 -8.82 9.12 12.85
C LYS A 87 -7.82 9.38 11.75
N PHE A 88 -7.68 10.65 11.36
CA PHE A 88 -6.75 11.10 10.34
C PHE A 88 -5.65 11.95 10.95
N ASN A 89 -4.41 11.72 10.56
CA ASN A 89 -3.28 12.60 10.84
C ASN A 89 -2.73 13.13 9.50
N GLU A 90 -3.00 14.41 9.25
CA GLU A 90 -2.63 15.09 7.99
C GLU A 90 -1.12 15.33 7.86
N THR A 91 -0.41 15.45 8.99
CA THR A 91 1.03 15.67 8.99
C THR A 91 1.80 14.39 8.63
N GLU A 92 1.38 13.27 9.21
CA GLU A 92 2.01 11.96 9.00
C GLU A 92 1.36 11.18 7.85
N LEU A 93 0.30 11.69 7.23
CA LEU A 93 -0.52 11.00 6.23
C LEU A 93 -0.95 9.61 6.71
N ARG A 94 -1.54 9.56 7.90
CA ARG A 94 -1.88 8.34 8.61
C ARG A 94 -3.37 8.23 8.89
N VAL A 95 -3.91 7.04 8.71
CA VAL A 95 -5.29 6.70 9.07
C VAL A 95 -5.25 5.61 10.14
N ASP A 96 -5.89 5.87 11.28
CA ASP A 96 -6.11 4.90 12.34
C ASP A 96 -7.56 4.41 12.28
N LEU A 97 -7.74 3.11 12.12
CA LEU A 97 -9.04 2.45 12.02
C LEU A 97 -9.53 1.93 13.38
N PRO A 98 -10.85 1.73 13.56
CA PRO A 98 -11.43 1.37 14.87
C PRO A 98 -10.95 0.03 15.43
N ASN A 99 -10.48 -0.88 14.60
CA ASN A 99 -9.94 -2.17 15.03
C ASN A 99 -8.45 -2.11 15.45
N GLY A 100 -7.86 -0.93 15.59
CA GLY A 100 -6.45 -0.73 15.92
C GLY A 100 -5.49 -0.80 14.72
N SER A 101 -6.00 -1.04 13.53
CA SER A 101 -5.20 -1.02 12.31
C SER A 101 -4.79 0.39 11.95
N ARG A 102 -3.60 0.50 11.37
CA ARG A 102 -3.06 1.77 10.87
C ARG A 102 -2.58 1.62 9.44
N ILE A 103 -2.90 2.59 8.61
CA ILE A 103 -2.40 2.71 7.25
C ILE A 103 -1.66 4.04 7.14
N THR A 104 -0.40 4.00 6.73
CA THR A 104 0.44 5.20 6.59
C THR A 104 0.91 5.34 5.14
N LEU A 105 0.87 6.55 4.62
CA LEU A 105 1.45 6.87 3.32
C LEU A 105 2.86 7.40 3.51
N LEU A 106 3.83 6.83 2.79
CA LEU A 106 5.25 7.07 2.99
C LEU A 106 5.94 7.46 1.68
N GLY A 107 7.04 8.19 1.79
CA GLY A 107 7.96 8.43 0.69
C GLY A 107 9.23 7.59 0.86
N SER A 108 9.72 7.01 -0.22
CA SER A 108 10.94 6.19 -0.20
C SER A 108 12.22 7.01 -0.12
N GLU A 109 12.16 8.32 -0.36
CA GLU A 109 13.31 9.23 -0.28
C GLU A 109 13.91 9.33 1.14
N ASN A 110 13.11 9.08 2.16
CA ASN A 110 13.56 9.04 3.56
C ASN A 110 13.58 7.59 4.08
N SER A 111 14.36 6.76 3.43
CA SER A 111 14.42 5.33 3.72
C SER A 111 14.93 5.01 5.14
N ASP A 112 15.80 5.85 5.71
CA ASP A 112 16.30 5.66 7.07
C ASP A 112 15.19 5.84 8.12
N GLY A 113 14.26 6.74 7.88
CA GLY A 113 13.08 6.91 8.74
C GLY A 113 12.10 5.73 8.71
N LEU A 114 12.25 4.82 7.76
CA LEU A 114 11.46 3.59 7.65
C LEU A 114 12.10 2.39 8.35
N ARG A 115 13.33 2.52 8.86
CA ARG A 115 13.98 1.46 9.64
C ARG A 115 13.29 1.26 10.98
N GLY A 116 13.16 0.02 11.40
CA GLY A 116 12.56 -0.35 12.69
C GLY A 116 11.03 -0.35 12.74
N ILE A 117 10.33 -0.07 11.64
CA ILE A 117 8.89 -0.30 11.55
C ILE A 117 8.59 -1.78 11.32
N TYR A 118 7.39 -2.21 11.73
CA TYR A 118 6.85 -3.52 11.32
C TYR A 118 5.63 -3.32 10.42
N LEU A 119 5.43 -4.22 9.48
CA LEU A 119 4.34 -4.16 8.51
C LEU A 119 3.65 -5.51 8.37
N ASP A 120 2.32 -5.47 8.31
CA ASP A 120 1.46 -6.61 7.95
C ASP A 120 1.22 -6.66 6.42
N GLY A 121 1.42 -5.54 5.75
CA GLY A 121 1.37 -5.44 4.29
C GLY A 121 1.73 -4.07 3.78
N CYS A 122 2.21 -4.02 2.55
CA CYS A 122 2.49 -2.75 1.89
C CYS A 122 2.29 -2.81 0.37
N VAL A 123 2.13 -1.63 -0.20
CA VAL A 123 2.15 -1.37 -1.64
C VAL A 123 3.30 -0.42 -1.91
N ILE A 124 4.15 -0.75 -2.89
CA ILE A 124 5.19 0.15 -3.37
C ILE A 124 4.80 0.59 -4.78
N ASP A 125 4.44 1.86 -4.91
CA ASP A 125 3.99 2.46 -6.17
C ASP A 125 5.17 3.04 -6.95
N GLU A 126 5.04 3.02 -8.28
CA GLU A 126 6.07 3.47 -9.22
C GLU A 126 7.46 2.88 -8.88
N TYR A 127 7.48 1.57 -8.63
CA TYR A 127 8.66 0.85 -8.11
C TYR A 127 9.91 1.03 -8.97
N ALA A 128 9.78 1.27 -10.28
CA ALA A 128 10.91 1.58 -11.15
C ALA A 128 11.69 2.85 -10.75
N ASN A 129 11.06 3.76 -9.99
CA ASN A 129 11.65 5.02 -9.52
C ASN A 129 12.05 4.97 -8.04
N VAL A 130 11.94 3.83 -7.40
CA VAL A 130 12.31 3.62 -6.01
C VAL A 130 13.73 3.07 -5.93
N ASN A 131 14.48 3.46 -4.90
CA ASN A 131 15.83 2.94 -4.66
C ASN A 131 15.79 1.41 -4.52
N ASP A 132 16.68 0.72 -5.23
CA ASP A 132 16.80 -0.75 -5.26
C ASP A 132 17.06 -1.39 -3.89
N LYS A 133 17.66 -0.65 -2.97
CA LYS A 133 17.93 -1.11 -1.60
C LYS A 133 16.71 -1.03 -0.67
N LEU A 134 15.69 -0.24 -1.02
CA LEU A 134 14.52 -0.05 -0.14
C LEU A 134 13.86 -1.39 0.23
N PHE A 135 13.55 -2.21 -0.75
CA PHE A 135 12.85 -3.47 -0.47
C PHE A 135 13.75 -4.47 0.27
N PRO A 136 14.93 -4.85 -0.22
CA PRO A 136 15.73 -5.87 0.44
C PRO A 136 16.24 -5.47 1.82
N GLU A 137 16.60 -4.21 2.03
CA GLU A 137 17.25 -3.78 3.27
C GLU A 137 16.27 -3.26 4.34
N ILE A 138 15.10 -2.76 3.94
CA ILE A 138 14.17 -2.07 4.86
C ILE A 138 12.79 -2.72 4.89
N ILE A 139 12.13 -2.84 3.74
CA ILE A 139 10.73 -3.30 3.70
C ILE A 139 10.62 -4.79 3.94
N ARG A 140 11.48 -5.60 3.34
CA ARG A 140 11.48 -7.05 3.54
C ARG A 140 11.71 -7.44 5.01
N PRO A 141 12.68 -6.86 5.74
CA PRO A 141 12.80 -7.06 7.19
C PRO A 141 11.54 -6.63 7.96
N ALA A 142 10.97 -5.45 7.64
CA ALA A 142 9.75 -4.94 8.28
C ALA A 142 8.53 -5.89 8.13
N LEU A 143 8.47 -6.65 7.05
CA LEU A 143 7.40 -7.62 6.77
C LEU A 143 7.67 -9.02 7.36
N SER A 144 8.90 -9.29 7.83
CA SER A 144 9.33 -10.65 8.17
C SER A 144 8.63 -11.20 9.40
N ASP A 145 8.56 -10.42 10.48
CA ASP A 145 8.00 -10.86 11.77
C ASP A 145 6.51 -11.20 11.69
N ARG A 146 5.79 -10.49 10.86
CA ARG A 146 4.35 -10.65 10.67
C ARG A 146 3.98 -11.50 9.45
N LYS A 147 4.96 -11.98 8.70
CA LYS A 147 4.77 -12.64 7.40
C LYS A 147 3.92 -11.80 6.45
N GLY A 148 4.12 -10.48 6.52
CA GLY A 148 3.38 -9.49 5.74
C GLY A 148 3.61 -9.64 4.24
N TYR A 149 2.69 -9.08 3.45
CA TYR A 149 2.75 -9.11 1.99
C TYR A 149 3.28 -7.79 1.40
N CYS A 150 3.81 -7.86 0.18
CA CYS A 150 4.17 -6.68 -0.60
C CYS A 150 3.62 -6.76 -2.02
N VAL A 151 3.06 -5.65 -2.49
CA VAL A 151 2.63 -5.47 -3.87
C VAL A 151 3.50 -4.39 -4.52
N PHE A 152 4.21 -4.77 -5.56
CA PHE A 152 5.00 -3.87 -6.39
C PHE A 152 4.15 -3.45 -7.58
N ILE A 153 3.90 -2.17 -7.76
CA ILE A 153 3.13 -1.65 -8.88
C ILE A 153 3.89 -0.57 -9.65
N GLY A 154 3.62 -0.49 -10.93
CA GLY A 154 4.22 0.52 -11.80
C GLY A 154 3.71 0.43 -13.23
N THR A 155 4.14 1.40 -14.02
CA THR A 155 4.04 1.37 -15.47
C THR A 155 5.37 0.91 -16.06
N PRO A 156 5.40 0.20 -17.19
CA PRO A 156 6.64 -0.17 -17.86
C PRO A 156 7.49 1.08 -18.17
N GLN A 157 8.77 1.06 -17.76
CA GLN A 157 9.73 2.14 -17.98
C GLN A 157 11.05 1.62 -18.59
N GLY A 158 10.96 0.73 -19.58
CA GLY A 158 12.13 0.06 -20.16
C GLY A 158 12.64 -1.11 -19.31
N MET A 159 13.83 -1.61 -19.64
CA MET A 159 14.38 -2.84 -19.06
C MET A 159 15.47 -2.61 -18.00
N ASN A 160 16.00 -1.41 -17.86
CA ASN A 160 17.08 -1.09 -16.93
C ASN A 160 16.55 -0.48 -15.62
N ASN A 161 15.78 -1.27 -14.87
CA ASN A 161 15.29 -0.83 -13.56
C ASN A 161 14.83 -2.04 -12.71
N ASN A 162 14.75 -1.83 -11.40
CA ASN A 162 14.36 -2.85 -10.42
C ASN A 162 12.98 -3.49 -10.69
N PHE A 163 12.08 -2.75 -11.33
CA PHE A 163 10.75 -3.26 -11.61
C PHE A 163 10.78 -4.31 -12.71
N TYR A 164 11.64 -4.13 -13.71
CA TYR A 164 11.88 -5.13 -14.74
C TYR A 164 12.54 -6.40 -14.17
N GLU A 165 13.49 -6.25 -13.24
CA GLU A 165 14.18 -7.40 -12.63
C GLU A 165 13.25 -8.26 -11.76
N LEU A 166 12.14 -7.70 -11.25
CA LEU A 166 11.13 -8.46 -10.50
C LEU A 166 10.13 -9.19 -11.39
N TYR A 167 9.97 -8.75 -12.66
CA TYR A 167 8.99 -9.29 -13.59
C TYR A 167 9.53 -10.53 -14.31
#